data_51b2e1b6dbab9971acbabc1fe20df9f4
#
_entry.id   51b2e1b6dbab9971acbabc1fe20df9f4
#
_cell.length_a   1.000
_cell.length_b   1.000
_cell.length_c   1.000
_cell.angle_alpha   90.00
_cell.angle_beta   90.00
_cell.angle_gamma   90.00
#
_symmetry.space_group_name_H-M   'P 1'
#
loop_
_entity.id
_entity.type
_entity.pdbx_description
1 polymer ?
#
loop_
_entity_poly.entity_id
_entity_poly.type
_entity_poly.pdbx_seq_one_letter_code
_entity_poly.pdbx_strand_id
1 'polypeptide(L)'
;GSEMCIRDRYSTLILSPAGCGKTTLLRDIVRCVSNRGITVSVIDERSEIAACYKGVPQNDVGDCTDVMDMAPKSRGIMMVLRAMSPRVIAVDEINQAEDIGAIRSARSCGAALLCTMHSDENSFEQQIMAEGMFERYIRLGSERSCRVYDSGMVLLYECSLQNGKEVSGRSACKTCCQ
;
A
#
# COMPACT_ATOMS: atom_id res chain seq x y z
N GLY A 1 14.13 -1.85 -1.61
CA GLY A 1 12.86 -2.26 -2.27
C GLY A 1 11.73 -1.24 -2.14
N SER A 2 11.56 -0.61 -1.00
CA SER A 2 10.54 0.43 -0.79
C SER A 2 10.77 1.71 -1.62
N GLU A 3 12.01 1.99 -1.99
CA GLU A 3 12.35 3.20 -2.75
C GLU A 3 11.77 3.22 -4.18
N MET A 4 11.62 2.09 -4.81
CA MET A 4 11.13 1.99 -6.19
C MET A 4 9.65 2.35 -6.35
N CYS A 5 8.81 2.04 -5.36
CA CYS A 5 7.39 2.40 -5.37
C CYS A 5 7.14 3.87 -5.01
N ILE A 6 8.05 4.46 -4.24
CA ILE A 6 7.91 5.80 -3.65
C ILE A 6 8.29 6.89 -4.66
N ARG A 7 9.33 6.66 -5.47
CA ARG A 7 9.91 7.68 -6.34
C ARG A 7 8.97 8.09 -7.47
N ASP A 8 8.19 7.14 -7.98
CA ASP A 8 7.40 7.31 -9.20
C ASP A 8 5.90 7.49 -8.95
N ARG A 9 5.46 7.54 -7.68
CA ARG A 9 4.04 7.67 -7.28
C ARG A 9 3.13 6.60 -7.87
N TYR A 10 3.62 5.38 -7.99
CA TYR A 10 2.81 4.27 -8.47
C TYR A 10 1.80 3.83 -7.43
N SER A 11 0.54 3.72 -7.83
CA SER A 11 -0.46 3.02 -7.04
C SER A 11 -0.02 1.57 -6.84
N THR A 12 0.07 1.15 -5.58
CA THR A 12 0.67 -0.13 -5.18
C THR A 12 -0.32 -0.95 -4.37
N LEU A 13 -0.48 -2.21 -4.74
CA LEU A 13 -1.27 -3.19 -4.00
C LEU A 13 -0.36 -4.22 -3.33
N ILE A 14 -0.50 -4.38 -2.02
CA ILE A 14 0.21 -5.37 -1.22
C ILE A 14 -0.71 -6.56 -1.00
N LEU A 15 -0.28 -7.72 -1.48
CA LEU A 15 -1.01 -8.98 -1.46
C LEU A 15 -0.29 -9.98 -0.55
N SER A 16 -0.99 -10.62 0.36
CA SER A 16 -0.44 -11.76 1.10
C SER A 16 -1.52 -12.56 1.83
N PRO A 17 -1.24 -13.79 2.23
CA PRO A 17 -2.04 -14.49 3.23
C PRO A 17 -2.12 -13.72 4.55
N ALA A 18 -3.03 -14.16 5.44
CA ALA A 18 -3.13 -13.60 6.78
C ALA A 18 -1.82 -13.74 7.57
N GLY A 19 -1.50 -12.77 8.40
CA GLY A 19 -0.33 -12.83 9.30
C GLY A 19 1.04 -12.62 8.65
N CYS A 20 1.14 -12.37 7.35
CA CYS A 20 2.41 -12.18 6.64
C CYS A 20 2.97 -10.74 6.70
N GLY A 21 2.42 -9.88 7.54
CA GLY A 21 2.98 -8.55 7.79
C GLY A 21 2.54 -7.45 6.82
N LYS A 22 1.40 -7.58 6.12
CA LYS A 22 0.85 -6.55 5.21
C LYS A 22 0.75 -5.18 5.86
N THR A 23 0.04 -5.07 6.98
CA THR A 23 -0.17 -3.82 7.71
C THR A 23 1.15 -3.21 8.20
N THR A 24 2.10 -4.05 8.62
CA THR A 24 3.44 -3.60 9.02
C THR A 24 4.20 -2.99 7.85
N LEU A 25 4.19 -3.65 6.68
CA LEU A 25 4.82 -3.13 5.47
C LEU A 25 4.12 -1.86 4.98
N LEU A 26 2.78 -1.83 5.00
CA LEU A 26 1.99 -0.64 4.64
C LEU A 26 2.41 0.55 5.50
N ARG A 27 2.45 0.40 6.82
CA ARG A 27 2.88 1.43 7.77
C ARG A 27 4.30 1.92 7.49
N ASP A 28 5.23 1.02 7.26
CA ASP A 28 6.63 1.38 6.99
C ASP A 28 6.76 2.17 5.67
N ILE A 29 6.04 1.77 4.62
CA ILE A 29 5.99 2.52 3.36
C ILE A 29 5.37 3.91 3.59
N VAL A 30 4.25 4.01 4.31
CA VAL A 30 3.60 5.29 4.66
C VAL A 30 4.60 6.21 5.35
N ARG A 31 5.28 5.73 6.39
CA ARG A 31 6.31 6.47 7.10
C ARG A 31 7.43 6.93 6.18
N CYS A 32 7.94 6.05 5.33
CA CYS A 32 9.01 6.40 4.39
C CYS A 32 8.59 7.45 3.35
N VAL A 33 7.35 7.38 2.86
CA VAL A 33 6.78 8.37 1.91
C VAL A 33 6.60 9.72 2.60
N SER A 34 5.99 9.71 3.77
CA SER A 34 5.71 10.89 4.59
C SER A 34 6.99 11.64 4.97
N ASN A 35 8.03 10.93 5.42
CA ASN A 35 9.33 11.51 5.79
C ASN A 35 10.10 12.13 4.61
N ARG A 36 9.63 11.91 3.37
CA ARG A 36 10.14 12.60 2.17
C ARG A 36 9.33 13.87 1.82
N GLY A 37 8.45 14.30 2.71
CA GLY A 37 7.61 15.47 2.52
C GLY A 37 6.44 15.26 1.57
N ILE A 38 6.05 14.01 1.30
CA ILE A 38 4.87 13.68 0.50
C ILE A 38 3.68 13.56 1.44
N THR A 39 2.61 14.29 1.15
CA THR A 39 1.37 14.22 1.94
C THR A 39 0.67 12.88 1.75
N VAL A 40 0.43 12.20 2.86
CA VAL A 40 -0.26 10.91 2.92
C VAL A 40 -1.51 11.04 3.76
N SER A 41 -2.63 10.53 3.28
CA SER A 41 -3.83 10.31 4.11
C SER A 41 -4.01 8.82 4.34
N VAL A 42 -4.01 8.41 5.60
CA VAL A 42 -4.27 7.03 6.03
C VAL A 42 -5.74 6.89 6.41
N ILE A 43 -6.43 5.93 5.80
CA ILE A 43 -7.77 5.53 6.21
C ILE A 43 -7.63 4.25 7.04
N ASP A 44 -7.76 4.38 8.34
CA ASP A 44 -7.50 3.33 9.31
C ASP A 44 -8.80 2.86 9.97
N GLU A 45 -9.52 1.97 9.30
CA GLU A 45 -10.85 1.52 9.74
C GLU A 45 -10.81 0.76 11.07
N ARG A 46 -9.72 0.04 11.33
CA ARG A 46 -9.56 -0.81 12.53
C ARG A 46 -8.55 -0.28 13.54
N SER A 47 -8.01 0.92 13.29
CA SER A 47 -6.92 1.48 14.11
C SER A 47 -5.67 0.59 14.20
N GLU A 48 -5.37 -0.16 13.12
CA GLU A 48 -4.24 -1.09 13.07
C GLU A 48 -2.98 -0.48 12.46
N ILE A 49 -3.13 0.54 11.60
CA ILE A 49 -1.99 1.21 10.94
C ILE A 49 -1.35 2.19 11.94
N ALA A 50 -2.10 3.18 12.38
CA ALA A 50 -1.62 4.26 13.24
C ALA A 50 -1.81 3.95 14.73
N ALA A 51 -2.72 3.02 15.09
CA ALA A 51 -3.08 2.68 16.46
C ALA A 51 -3.42 3.93 17.28
N CYS A 52 -4.33 4.76 16.80
CA CYS A 52 -4.63 6.04 17.41
C CYS A 52 -5.20 5.89 18.82
N TYR A 53 -4.69 6.69 19.75
CA TYR A 53 -5.25 6.87 21.08
C TYR A 53 -5.63 8.33 21.28
N LYS A 54 -6.92 8.57 21.53
CA LYS A 54 -7.49 9.93 21.65
C LYS A 54 -7.11 10.85 20.48
N GLY A 55 -7.13 10.32 19.27
CA GLY A 55 -6.81 11.06 18.05
C GLY A 55 -5.31 11.26 17.76
N VAL A 56 -4.44 10.65 18.57
CA VAL A 56 -2.98 10.74 18.39
C VAL A 56 -2.45 9.39 17.94
N PRO A 57 -1.77 9.31 16.77
CA PRO A 57 -1.08 8.08 16.33
C PRO A 57 -0.07 7.62 17.37
N GLN A 58 -0.10 6.33 17.70
CA GLN A 58 0.88 5.70 18.60
C GLN A 58 1.99 5.01 17.81
N ASN A 59 1.72 4.65 16.56
CA ASN A 59 2.74 4.17 15.65
C ASN A 59 3.33 5.34 14.84
N ASP A 60 4.61 5.25 14.52
CA ASP A 60 5.26 6.21 13.62
C ASP A 60 4.75 6.02 12.18
N VAL A 61 4.01 6.99 11.69
CA VAL A 61 3.49 7.06 10.31
C VAL A 61 4.11 8.22 9.52
N GLY A 62 5.05 8.94 10.12
CA GLY A 62 5.77 10.09 9.54
C GLY A 62 5.02 11.42 9.68
N ASP A 63 5.77 12.52 9.52
CA ASP A 63 5.34 13.89 9.86
C ASP A 63 4.33 14.51 8.89
N CYS A 64 4.25 14.01 7.64
CA CYS A 64 3.34 14.51 6.60
C CYS A 64 2.15 13.57 6.41
N THR A 65 1.72 12.87 7.46
CA THR A 65 0.61 11.91 7.40
C THR A 65 -0.58 12.39 8.22
N ASP A 66 -1.73 12.49 7.58
CA ASP A 66 -3.03 12.65 8.23
C ASP A 66 -3.69 11.29 8.41
N VAL A 67 -4.25 11.03 9.58
CA VAL A 67 -4.93 9.76 9.88
C VAL A 67 -6.40 9.97 10.10
N MET A 68 -7.21 9.28 9.31
CA MET A 68 -8.64 9.16 9.52
C MET A 68 -8.91 7.83 10.23
N ASP A 69 -8.97 7.90 11.55
CA ASP A 69 -9.13 6.75 12.43
C ASP A 69 -10.60 6.31 12.53
N MET A 70 -10.84 4.99 12.62
CA MET A 70 -12.17 4.38 12.79
C MET A 70 -13.19 4.76 11.68
N ALA A 71 -12.71 5.11 10.48
CA ALA A 71 -13.57 5.50 9.37
C ALA A 71 -13.74 4.35 8.36
N PRO A 72 -14.98 4.10 7.88
CA PRO A 72 -15.19 3.17 6.78
C PRO A 72 -14.39 3.57 5.54
N LYS A 73 -13.71 2.62 4.88
CA LYS A 73 -12.73 2.86 3.80
C LYS A 73 -13.29 3.72 2.67
N SER A 74 -14.38 3.29 2.06
CA SER A 74 -14.99 4.00 0.92
C SER A 74 -15.37 5.42 1.26
N ARG A 75 -15.94 5.64 2.46
CA ARG A 75 -16.34 6.97 2.94
C ARG A 75 -15.11 7.83 3.29
N GLY A 76 -14.13 7.24 3.97
CA GLY A 76 -12.88 7.91 4.35
C GLY A 76 -12.12 8.41 3.13
N ILE A 77 -11.96 7.57 2.09
CA ILE A 77 -11.32 7.95 0.83
C ILE A 77 -12.00 9.21 0.23
N MET A 78 -13.33 9.20 0.14
CA MET A 78 -14.06 10.33 -0.44
C MET A 78 -13.96 11.60 0.41
N MET A 79 -13.85 11.47 1.73
CA MET A 79 -13.68 12.62 2.63
C MET A 79 -12.30 13.26 2.48
N VAL A 80 -11.22 12.46 2.49
CA VAL A 80 -9.84 12.99 2.36
C VAL A 80 -9.60 13.61 0.98
N LEU A 81 -10.18 13.06 -0.08
CA LEU A 81 -10.12 13.66 -1.41
C LEU A 81 -10.69 15.07 -1.47
N ARG A 82 -11.80 15.30 -0.77
CA ARG A 82 -12.48 16.61 -0.76
C ARG A 82 -11.81 17.62 0.17
N ALA A 83 -11.28 17.16 1.30
CA ALA A 83 -10.80 18.04 2.37
C ALA A 83 -9.30 18.29 2.35
N MET A 84 -8.50 17.32 1.92
CA MET A 84 -7.05 17.31 2.15
C MET A 84 -6.23 17.26 0.85
N SER A 85 -6.80 16.82 -0.25
CA SER A 85 -6.11 16.66 -1.54
C SER A 85 -4.76 15.94 -1.41
N PRO A 86 -4.71 14.76 -0.77
CA PRO A 86 -3.45 14.07 -0.50
C PRO A 86 -2.80 13.61 -1.79
N ARG A 87 -1.48 13.49 -1.77
CA ARG A 87 -0.72 12.89 -2.87
C ARG A 87 -0.79 11.37 -2.86
N VAL A 88 -0.89 10.78 -1.67
CA VAL A 88 -1.01 9.33 -1.48
C VAL A 88 -2.16 9.06 -0.52
N ILE A 89 -2.99 8.07 -0.82
CA ILE A 89 -4.00 7.55 0.10
C ILE A 89 -3.62 6.11 0.43
N ALA A 90 -3.44 5.83 1.73
CA ALA A 90 -3.13 4.51 2.24
C ALA A 90 -4.38 3.89 2.90
N VAL A 91 -4.69 2.64 2.52
CA VAL A 91 -5.89 1.92 2.97
C VAL A 91 -5.51 0.47 3.29
N ASP A 92 -5.85 0.01 4.48
CA ASP A 92 -5.65 -1.40 4.84
C ASP A 92 -6.87 -2.26 4.45
N GLU A 93 -6.59 -3.46 3.97
CA GLU A 93 -7.55 -4.54 3.72
C GLU A 93 -8.76 -4.18 2.85
N ILE A 94 -8.52 -3.82 1.58
CA ILE A 94 -9.62 -3.67 0.61
C ILE A 94 -10.26 -5.04 0.33
N ASN A 95 -11.58 -5.14 0.49
CA ASN A 95 -12.29 -6.41 0.40
C ASN A 95 -13.76 -6.29 -0.05
N GLN A 96 -14.23 -5.08 -0.35
CA GLN A 96 -15.63 -4.82 -0.70
C GLN A 96 -15.74 -4.12 -2.06
N ALA A 97 -16.84 -4.34 -2.76
CA ALA A 97 -17.11 -3.72 -4.06
C ALA A 97 -17.18 -2.18 -3.97
N GLU A 98 -17.65 -1.66 -2.84
CA GLU A 98 -17.70 -0.21 -2.57
C GLU A 98 -16.31 0.41 -2.50
N ASP A 99 -15.31 -0.33 -2.05
CA ASP A 99 -13.91 0.13 -2.00
C ASP A 99 -13.38 0.39 -3.41
N ILE A 100 -13.75 -0.47 -4.40
CA ILE A 100 -13.34 -0.32 -5.80
C ILE A 100 -13.80 1.03 -6.37
N GLY A 101 -15.06 1.42 -6.10
CA GLY A 101 -15.60 2.70 -6.56
C GLY A 101 -14.84 3.90 -5.99
N ALA A 102 -14.51 3.85 -4.69
CA ALA A 102 -13.75 4.91 -4.02
C ALA A 102 -12.30 4.97 -4.53
N ILE A 103 -11.65 3.83 -4.73
CA ILE A 103 -10.30 3.71 -5.30
C ILE A 103 -10.24 4.30 -6.71
N ARG A 104 -11.23 3.99 -7.56
CA ARG A 104 -11.36 4.55 -8.91
C ARG A 104 -11.49 6.08 -8.88
N SER A 105 -12.30 6.60 -7.95
CA SER A 105 -12.46 8.04 -7.74
C SER A 105 -11.15 8.70 -7.31
N ALA A 106 -10.41 8.09 -6.39
CA ALA A 106 -9.11 8.58 -5.92
C ALA A 106 -8.09 8.68 -7.06
N ARG A 107 -8.00 7.66 -7.90
CA ARG A 107 -7.14 7.68 -9.09
C ARG A 107 -7.53 8.79 -10.07
N SER A 108 -8.82 8.95 -10.32
CA SER A 108 -9.32 10.01 -11.21
C SER A 108 -8.97 11.42 -10.71
N CYS A 109 -8.82 11.58 -9.39
CA CYS A 109 -8.35 12.82 -8.76
C CYS A 109 -6.82 12.95 -8.73
N GLY A 110 -6.08 11.98 -9.25
CA GLY A 110 -4.61 12.02 -9.33
C GLY A 110 -3.88 11.62 -8.04
N ALA A 111 -4.57 11.08 -7.05
CA ALA A 111 -3.95 10.51 -5.87
C ALA A 111 -3.37 9.12 -6.18
N ALA A 112 -2.16 8.85 -5.75
CA ALA A 112 -1.61 7.50 -5.74
C ALA A 112 -2.21 6.70 -4.58
N LEU A 113 -2.36 5.40 -4.78
CA LEU A 113 -2.97 4.50 -3.81
C LEU A 113 -1.94 3.53 -3.25
N LEU A 114 -1.98 3.31 -1.95
CA LEU A 114 -1.21 2.28 -1.27
C LEU A 114 -2.19 1.42 -0.48
N CYS A 115 -2.54 0.25 -1.02
CA CYS A 115 -3.57 -0.61 -0.46
C CYS A 115 -3.01 -1.98 -0.10
N THR A 116 -3.67 -2.64 0.85
CA THR A 116 -3.44 -4.06 1.13
C THR A 116 -4.67 -4.90 0.81
N MET A 117 -4.46 -6.16 0.51
CA MET A 117 -5.52 -7.13 0.29
C MET A 117 -5.06 -8.53 0.68
N HIS A 118 -6.00 -9.37 1.14
CA HIS A 118 -5.74 -10.80 1.28
C HIS A 118 -5.58 -11.46 -0.09
N SER A 119 -4.53 -12.27 -0.22
CA SER A 119 -4.29 -13.08 -1.42
C SER A 119 -4.98 -14.44 -1.25
N ASP A 120 -6.24 -14.52 -1.65
CA ASP A 120 -7.05 -15.75 -1.57
C ASP A 120 -7.34 -16.34 -2.96
N GLU A 121 -6.74 -15.76 -4.02
CA GLU A 121 -7.01 -16.12 -5.44
C GLU A 121 -8.51 -16.10 -5.78
N ASN A 122 -9.27 -15.29 -5.05
CA ASN A 122 -10.71 -15.17 -5.20
C ASN A 122 -11.10 -14.26 -6.40
N SER A 123 -12.39 -14.25 -6.71
CA SER A 123 -12.93 -13.42 -7.80
C SER A 123 -12.68 -11.93 -7.63
N PHE A 124 -12.57 -11.45 -6.38
CA PHE A 124 -12.33 -10.05 -6.08
C PHE A 124 -10.88 -9.62 -6.42
N GLU A 125 -9.88 -10.48 -6.12
CA GLU A 125 -8.49 -10.24 -6.54
C GLU A 125 -8.39 -10.17 -8.07
N GLN A 126 -9.03 -11.12 -8.76
CA GLN A 126 -9.05 -11.15 -10.22
C GLN A 126 -9.72 -9.90 -10.80
N GLN A 127 -10.81 -9.41 -10.20
CA GLN A 127 -11.48 -8.19 -10.63
C GLN A 127 -10.57 -6.97 -10.49
N ILE A 128 -9.92 -6.80 -9.35
CA ILE A 128 -8.99 -5.67 -9.11
C ILE A 128 -7.83 -5.69 -10.10
N MET A 129 -7.29 -6.86 -10.39
CA MET A 129 -6.21 -7.01 -11.36
C MET A 129 -6.69 -6.70 -12.78
N ALA A 130 -7.87 -7.18 -13.17
CA ALA A 130 -8.45 -6.93 -14.47
C ALA A 130 -8.77 -5.45 -14.72
N GLU A 131 -9.13 -4.71 -13.68
CA GLU A 131 -9.39 -3.26 -13.78
C GLU A 131 -8.12 -2.41 -13.92
N GLY A 132 -6.93 -2.99 -13.72
CA GLY A 132 -5.65 -2.28 -13.90
C GLY A 132 -5.49 -1.04 -13.03
N MET A 133 -6.02 -1.07 -11.80
CA MET A 133 -6.03 0.08 -10.91
C MET A 133 -4.69 0.34 -10.24
N PHE A 134 -3.78 -0.61 -10.28
CA PHE A 134 -2.47 -0.51 -9.64
C PHE A 134 -1.35 -0.71 -10.67
N GLU A 135 -0.30 0.07 -10.52
CA GLU A 135 0.91 -0.02 -11.36
C GLU A 135 1.96 -0.97 -10.76
N ARG A 136 1.81 -1.29 -9.47
CA ARG A 136 2.73 -2.18 -8.74
C ARG A 136 1.96 -3.15 -7.86
N TYR A 137 2.46 -4.37 -7.80
CA TYR A 137 1.95 -5.43 -6.94
C TYR A 137 3.08 -5.97 -6.09
N ILE A 138 2.91 -5.98 -4.78
CA ILE A 138 3.86 -6.56 -3.82
C ILE A 138 3.22 -7.81 -3.26
N ARG A 139 3.79 -8.98 -3.50
CA ARG A 139 3.35 -10.24 -2.91
C ARG A 139 4.28 -10.64 -1.78
N LEU A 140 3.72 -10.78 -0.58
CA LEU A 140 4.42 -11.31 0.58
C LEU A 140 4.06 -12.78 0.77
N GLY A 141 5.07 -13.61 0.98
CA GLY A 141 4.90 -15.03 1.27
C GLY A 141 5.17 -15.38 2.73
N SER A 142 4.77 -16.59 3.12
CA SER A 142 4.92 -17.12 4.50
C SER A 142 6.38 -17.27 4.96
N GLU A 143 7.32 -17.43 4.04
CA GLU A 143 8.75 -17.59 4.32
C GLU A 143 9.50 -16.23 4.33
N ARG A 144 8.83 -15.15 4.71
CA ARG A 144 9.39 -13.79 4.64
C ARG A 144 9.94 -13.46 3.26
N SER A 145 9.31 -13.97 2.22
CA SER A 145 9.60 -13.65 0.84
C SER A 145 8.79 -12.44 0.39
N CYS A 146 9.42 -11.60 -0.43
CA CYS A 146 8.77 -10.43 -1.02
C CYS A 146 9.06 -10.42 -2.52
N ARG A 147 8.02 -10.31 -3.33
CA ARG A 147 8.11 -10.17 -4.77
C ARG A 147 7.38 -8.93 -5.23
N VAL A 148 8.00 -8.16 -6.10
CA VAL A 148 7.42 -6.94 -6.66
C VAL A 148 7.24 -7.14 -8.16
N TYR A 149 6.03 -6.84 -8.64
CA TYR A 149 5.66 -6.95 -10.05
C TYR A 149 5.17 -5.60 -10.58
N ASP A 150 5.28 -5.41 -11.88
CA ASP A 150 4.62 -4.31 -12.58
C ASP A 150 3.15 -4.62 -12.92
N SER A 151 2.47 -3.68 -13.61
CA SER A 151 1.08 -3.85 -14.05
C SER A 151 0.86 -5.00 -15.03
N GLY A 152 1.91 -5.43 -15.75
CA GLY A 152 1.89 -6.59 -16.64
C GLY A 152 2.26 -7.90 -15.94
N MET A 153 2.37 -7.92 -14.61
CA MET A 153 2.81 -9.04 -13.80
C MET A 153 4.23 -9.53 -14.14
N VAL A 154 5.08 -8.64 -14.66
CA VAL A 154 6.49 -8.91 -14.84
C VAL A 154 7.21 -8.72 -13.50
N LEU A 155 8.01 -9.71 -13.10
CA LEU A 155 8.78 -9.66 -11.86
C LEU A 155 9.87 -8.60 -11.96
N LEU A 156 9.81 -7.59 -11.10
CA LEU A 156 10.79 -6.50 -11.00
C LEU A 156 11.84 -6.75 -9.94
N TYR A 157 11.43 -7.32 -8.81
CA TYR A 157 12.29 -7.55 -7.66
C TYR A 157 11.81 -8.76 -6.87
N GLU A 158 12.75 -9.54 -6.33
CA GLU A 158 12.49 -10.64 -5.41
C GLU A 158 13.52 -10.64 -4.31
N CYS A 159 13.08 -10.78 -3.07
CA CYS A 159 13.95 -11.06 -1.94
C CYS A 159 13.33 -12.09 -1.01
N SER A 160 14.18 -12.87 -0.35
CA SER A 160 13.79 -13.75 0.75
C SER A 160 14.77 -13.57 1.91
N LEU A 161 14.22 -13.59 3.12
CA LEU A 161 15.01 -13.48 4.35
C LEU A 161 15.13 -14.87 4.96
N GLN A 162 16.31 -15.48 4.90
CA GLN A 162 16.63 -16.68 5.67
C GLN A 162 17.55 -16.29 6.82
N ASN A 163 17.18 -16.69 8.05
CA ASN A 163 17.97 -16.44 9.28
C ASN A 163 18.37 -14.97 9.51
N GLY A 164 17.50 -14.02 9.10
CA GLY A 164 17.76 -12.58 9.28
C GLY A 164 18.77 -11.99 8.30
N LYS A 165 19.21 -12.74 7.29
CA LYS A 165 20.08 -12.25 6.21
C LYS A 165 19.35 -12.32 4.88
N GLU A 166 19.50 -11.29 4.06
CA GLU A 166 19.01 -11.27 2.69
C GLU A 166 19.75 -12.33 1.86
N VAL A 167 19.03 -13.32 1.32
CA VAL A 167 19.62 -14.48 0.66
C VAL A 167 19.70 -14.31 -0.86
N SER A 168 18.86 -13.49 -1.46
CA SER A 168 19.00 -13.08 -2.87
C SER A 168 18.07 -11.91 -3.20
N GLY A 169 18.62 -10.85 -3.75
CA GLY A 169 17.87 -9.82 -4.44
C GLY A 169 18.15 -9.96 -5.95
N ARG A 170 17.17 -10.29 -6.76
CA ARG A 170 17.26 -10.14 -8.22
C ARG A 170 16.50 -8.90 -8.62
N SER A 171 17.20 -7.88 -9.11
CA SER A 171 16.57 -6.75 -9.79
C SER A 171 16.56 -7.05 -11.29
N ALA A 172 15.39 -7.15 -11.90
CA ALA A 172 15.26 -7.27 -13.34
C ALA A 172 15.51 -5.92 -14.07
N CYS A 173 15.61 -4.84 -13.32
CA CYS A 173 15.75 -3.49 -13.88
C CYS A 173 17.16 -2.95 -13.65
N LYS A 174 18.00 -2.97 -14.70
CA LYS A 174 19.34 -2.35 -14.70
C LYS A 174 19.31 -0.81 -14.65
N THR A 175 18.15 -0.19 -14.78
CA THR A 175 17.99 1.26 -14.96
C THR A 175 17.66 2.01 -13.65
N CYS A 176 17.43 1.33 -12.54
CA CYS A 176 17.01 1.95 -11.28
C CYS A 176 18.13 2.14 -10.25
N CYS A 177 19.39 1.90 -10.63
CA CYS A 177 20.57 2.04 -9.76
C CYS A 177 21.51 3.18 -10.21
N GLN A 178 20.98 4.24 -10.80
CA GLN A 178 21.74 5.49 -11.00
C GLN A 178 21.07 6.65 -10.30
#